data_d41029b4728bffb2f477fe9617655ceb
#
_entry.id   d41029b4728bffb2f477fe9617655ceb
#
_cell.length_a   1.000
_cell.length_b   1.000
_cell.length_c   1.000
_cell.angle_alpha   90.00
_cell.angle_beta   90.00
_cell.angle_gamma   90.00
#
_symmetry.space_group_name_H-M   'P 1'
#
loop_
_entity.id
_entity.type
_entity.pdbx_description
1 polymer ?
#
loop_
_entity_poly.entity_id
_entity_poly.type
_entity_poly.pdbx_seq_one_letter_code
_entity_poly.pdbx_strand_id
1 'polypeptide(L)'
;MPPSRDQRKVLTSAPTSPAVAAAEFTEAGVLLAITYSIREGRRGEFFDLMRELKPLLHSIGGSDVSVYEDRSRPNYLMEVFRFKDEAEFTAFDDKFHKDRKIAAIYALLDDIVEAEKSDFKIFERRL
;
A
#
# COMPACT_ATOMS: atom_id res chain seq x y z
N MET A 1 -9.45 -5.97 18.71
CA MET A 1 -10.14 -5.31 18.45
C MET A 1 -10.36 -4.83 18.17
N PRO A 2 -10.13 -5.22 17.93
CA PRO A 2 -10.68 -4.60 17.37
C PRO A 2 -10.90 -3.91 17.29
N PRO A 3 -10.69 -3.95 16.78
CA PRO A 3 -11.07 -2.94 16.72
C PRO A 3 -11.80 -2.64 17.41
N SER A 4 -11.74 -2.46 17.67
CA SER A 4 -12.44 -1.99 18.10
C SER A 4 -13.38 -1.93 18.14
N ARG A 5 -13.98 -2.36 18.34
CA ARG A 5 -15.03 -2.19 18.10
C ARG A 5 -15.64 -1.22 18.03
N ASP A 6 -15.50 -0.95 18.35
CA ASP A 6 -16.01 0.17 18.07
C ASP A 6 -15.38 0.78 16.95
N GLN A 7 -14.33 0.39 16.54
CA GLN A 7 -13.83 0.83 15.44
C GLN A 7 -14.52 0.41 14.27
N ARG A 8 -15.16 -0.69 14.28
CA ARG A 8 -15.93 -1.13 13.21
C ARG A 8 -17.03 -0.25 12.90
N LYS A 9 -17.62 0.33 13.94
CA LYS A 9 -18.66 1.17 13.72
C LYS A 9 -18.23 2.38 13.04
N VAL A 10 -17.09 2.84 13.26
CA VAL A 10 -16.62 4.01 12.68
C VAL A 10 -16.61 3.95 11.19
N LEU A 11 -16.45 2.79 10.63
CA LEU A 11 -16.44 2.67 9.22
C LEU A 11 -17.71 3.12 8.58
N THR A 12 -18.77 3.15 9.32
CA THR A 12 -20.02 3.51 8.71
C THR A 12 -20.18 4.98 8.48
N SER A 13 -19.26 5.79 8.93
CA SER A 13 -19.39 7.20 8.73
C SER A 13 -18.77 7.66 7.42
N ALA A 14 -18.23 6.76 6.63
CA ALA A 14 -17.61 7.16 5.40
C ALA A 14 -18.64 7.72 4.44
N PRO A 15 -18.25 8.72 3.67
CA PRO A 15 -19.17 9.30 2.70
C PRO A 15 -19.46 8.35 1.55
N THR A 16 -18.59 7.41 1.28
CA THR A 16 -18.81 6.43 0.25
C THR A 16 -19.86 5.47 0.72
N SER A 17 -20.70 5.01 -0.13
CA SER A 17 -21.72 4.06 0.29
C SER A 17 -21.08 2.77 0.74
N PRO A 18 -21.66 2.09 1.70
CA PRO A 18 -21.12 0.82 2.17
C PRO A 18 -20.94 -0.21 1.06
N ALA A 19 -21.81 -0.16 0.06
CA ALA A 19 -21.71 -1.10 -1.05
C ALA A 19 -20.45 -0.89 -1.86
N VAL A 20 -20.07 0.36 -2.10
CA VAL A 20 -18.86 0.67 -2.86
C VAL A 20 -17.64 0.25 -2.07
N ALA A 21 -17.62 0.57 -0.79
CA ALA A 21 -16.47 0.21 0.04
C ALA A 21 -16.33 -1.31 0.13
N ALA A 22 -17.44 -2.02 0.25
CA ALA A 22 -17.38 -3.46 0.31
C ALA A 22 -16.87 -4.05 -1.00
N ALA A 23 -17.25 -3.48 -2.12
CA ALA A 23 -16.80 -3.98 -3.42
C ALA A 23 -15.29 -3.83 -3.58
N GLU A 24 -14.74 -2.74 -3.10
CA GLU A 24 -13.29 -2.54 -3.18
C GLU A 24 -12.52 -3.64 -2.47
N PHE A 25 -12.99 -4.08 -1.32
CA PHE A 25 -12.31 -5.12 -0.58
C PHE A 25 -12.64 -6.51 -1.10
N THR A 26 -13.89 -6.75 -1.44
CA THR A 26 -14.29 -8.10 -1.82
C THR A 26 -13.81 -8.48 -3.21
N GLU A 27 -13.51 -7.51 -4.05
CA GLU A 27 -13.01 -7.82 -5.39
C GLU A 27 -11.50 -8.00 -5.45
N ALA A 28 -10.81 -7.74 -4.37
CA ALA A 28 -9.37 -7.92 -4.36
C ALA A 28 -9.05 -9.41 -4.27
N GLY A 29 -8.59 -9.98 -5.37
CA GLY A 29 -8.17 -11.37 -5.40
C GLY A 29 -6.71 -11.57 -5.08
N VAL A 30 -5.91 -10.51 -5.26
CA VAL A 30 -4.47 -10.56 -5.01
C VAL A 30 -4.07 -9.33 -4.23
N LEU A 31 -3.28 -9.51 -3.18
CA LEU A 31 -2.72 -8.41 -2.42
C LEU A 31 -1.20 -8.49 -2.47
N LEU A 32 -0.56 -7.35 -2.66
CA LEU A 32 0.88 -7.25 -2.49
C LEU A 32 1.10 -6.43 -1.23
N ALA A 33 1.81 -7.00 -0.27
CA ALA A 33 2.10 -6.33 1.00
C ALA A 33 3.61 -6.21 1.16
N ILE A 34 4.08 -5.00 1.40
CA ILE A 34 5.49 -4.73 1.59
C ILE A 34 5.66 -4.09 2.96
N THR A 35 6.54 -4.67 3.78
CA THR A 35 6.82 -4.11 5.10
C THR A 35 8.25 -3.61 5.17
N TYR A 36 8.45 -2.53 5.89
CA TYR A 36 9.77 -1.93 6.05
C TYR A 36 9.76 -0.93 7.20
N SER A 37 10.93 -0.54 7.65
CA SER A 37 11.05 0.49 8.67
C SER A 37 11.65 1.75 8.07
N ILE A 38 11.15 2.90 8.48
CA ILE A 38 11.73 4.19 8.09
C ILE A 38 12.91 4.44 9.02
N ARG A 39 14.03 4.92 8.45
CA ARG A 39 15.19 5.27 9.26
C ARG A 39 14.85 6.46 10.15
N GLU A 40 15.45 6.49 11.31
CA GLU A 40 15.20 7.55 12.28
C GLU A 40 15.42 8.91 11.67
N GLY A 41 14.50 9.83 11.92
CA GLY A 41 14.61 11.20 11.43
C GLY A 41 14.21 11.41 9.98
N ARG A 42 13.83 10.36 9.27
CA ARG A 42 13.53 10.48 7.84
C ARG A 42 12.03 10.36 7.52
N ARG A 43 11.20 10.38 8.54
CA ARG A 43 9.74 10.18 8.36
C ARG A 43 9.10 11.23 7.45
N GLY A 44 9.45 12.48 7.61
CA GLY A 44 8.87 13.56 6.79
C GLY A 44 9.19 13.38 5.32
N GLU A 45 10.45 13.06 5.02
CA GLU A 45 10.87 12.82 3.65
C GLU A 45 10.13 11.62 3.07
N PHE A 46 9.93 10.60 3.87
CA PHE A 46 9.22 9.40 3.41
C PHE A 46 7.81 9.75 2.94
N PHE A 47 7.06 10.45 3.76
CA PHE A 47 5.68 10.77 3.40
C PHE A 47 5.58 11.77 2.26
N ASP A 48 6.55 12.67 2.13
CA ASP A 48 6.58 13.59 1.00
C ASP A 48 6.77 12.81 -0.31
N LEU A 49 7.68 11.83 -0.32
CA LEU A 49 7.89 11.00 -1.50
C LEU A 49 6.70 10.11 -1.79
N MET A 50 6.05 9.60 -0.76
CA MET A 50 4.86 8.77 -0.95
C MET A 50 3.70 9.56 -1.57
N ARG A 51 3.55 10.83 -1.19
CA ARG A 51 2.53 11.68 -1.79
C ARG A 51 2.78 11.91 -3.27
N GLU A 52 4.06 11.92 -3.67
CA GLU A 52 4.42 12.08 -5.05
C GLU A 52 4.25 10.76 -5.81
N LEU A 53 4.55 9.67 -5.15
CA LEU A 53 4.52 8.34 -5.75
C LEU A 53 3.10 7.82 -5.99
N LYS A 54 2.19 8.05 -5.06
CA LYS A 54 0.85 7.48 -5.15
C LYS A 54 0.12 7.76 -6.46
N PRO A 55 0.07 9.00 -6.95
CA PRO A 55 -0.61 9.24 -8.24
C PRO A 55 0.06 8.51 -9.40
N LEU A 56 1.37 8.33 -9.34
CA LEU A 56 2.08 7.63 -10.40
C LEU A 56 1.72 6.14 -10.40
N LEU A 57 1.65 5.56 -9.22
CA LEU A 57 1.25 4.16 -9.09
C LEU A 57 -0.18 3.96 -9.57
N HIS A 58 -1.05 4.89 -9.24
CA HIS A 58 -2.43 4.82 -9.69
C HIS A 58 -2.51 4.89 -11.22
N SER A 59 -1.69 5.71 -11.82
CA SER A 59 -1.72 5.90 -13.28
C SER A 59 -1.30 4.66 -14.05
N ILE A 60 -0.55 3.75 -13.46
CA ILE A 60 -0.13 2.52 -14.13
C ILE A 60 -1.00 1.33 -13.72
N GLY A 61 -2.15 1.60 -13.12
CA GLY A 61 -3.09 0.53 -12.79
C GLY A 61 -2.99 0.01 -11.38
N GLY A 62 -2.13 0.61 -10.55
CA GLY A 62 -2.15 0.30 -9.12
C GLY A 62 -3.40 0.87 -8.52
N SER A 63 -4.11 0.09 -7.75
CA SER A 63 -5.21 0.61 -7.00
C SER A 63 -4.63 1.54 -5.93
N ASP A 64 -5.50 2.20 -5.22
CA ASP A 64 -5.09 3.07 -4.15
C ASP A 64 -4.14 2.34 -3.23
N VAL A 65 -2.90 2.76 -3.20
CA VAL A 65 -1.90 2.18 -2.31
C VAL A 65 -2.20 2.67 -0.91
N SER A 66 -2.36 1.75 0.01
CA SER A 66 -2.59 2.09 1.41
C SER A 66 -1.30 1.85 2.19
N VAL A 67 -1.00 2.75 3.10
CA VAL A 67 0.16 2.61 3.96
C VAL A 67 -0.33 2.58 5.39
N TYR A 68 0.01 1.54 6.11
CA TYR A 68 -0.39 1.37 7.51
C TYR A 68 0.85 1.35 8.39
N GLU A 69 0.73 1.84 9.58
CA GLU A 69 1.83 1.81 10.55
C GLU A 69 1.47 0.90 11.70
N ASP A 70 2.42 0.11 12.16
CA ASP A 70 2.23 -0.77 13.31
C ASP A 70 2.01 0.08 14.55
N ARG A 71 0.90 -0.14 15.24
CA ARG A 71 0.56 0.66 16.42
C ARG A 71 1.62 0.58 17.50
N SER A 72 2.24 -0.58 17.66
CA SER A 72 3.19 -0.80 18.74
C SER A 72 4.65 -0.60 18.31
N ARG A 73 4.89 -0.31 17.03
CA ARG A 73 6.26 -0.18 16.52
C ARG A 73 6.33 1.01 15.59
N PRO A 74 6.64 2.20 16.12
CA PRO A 74 6.70 3.40 15.30
C PRO A 74 7.66 3.25 14.13
N ASN A 75 7.29 3.82 13.00
CA ASN A 75 8.04 3.81 11.75
C ASN A 75 8.16 2.44 11.08
N TYR A 76 7.46 1.44 11.59
CA TYR A 76 7.38 0.16 10.91
C TYR A 76 6.06 0.16 10.12
N LEU A 77 6.17 0.09 8.81
CA LEU A 77 5.03 0.34 7.94
C LEU A 77 4.74 -0.85 7.04
N MET A 78 3.51 -0.89 6.55
CA MET A 78 3.10 -1.86 5.56
C MET A 78 2.41 -1.12 4.41
N GLU A 79 2.92 -1.29 3.21
CA GLU A 79 2.29 -0.80 1.99
C GLU A 79 1.44 -1.94 1.44
N VAL A 80 0.20 -1.65 1.06
CA VAL A 80 -0.70 -2.67 0.52
C VAL A 80 -1.23 -2.23 -0.83
N PHE A 81 -1.06 -3.09 -1.82
CA PHE A 81 -1.63 -2.90 -3.15
C PHE A 81 -2.69 -3.97 -3.34
N ARG A 82 -3.81 -3.60 -3.93
CA ARG A 82 -4.92 -4.52 -4.17
C ARG A 82 -5.16 -4.68 -5.65
N PHE A 83 -5.25 -5.93 -6.09
CA PHE A 83 -5.51 -6.23 -7.50
C PHE A 83 -6.73 -7.15 -7.58
N LYS A 84 -7.52 -6.98 -8.62
CA LYS A 84 -8.71 -7.78 -8.80
C LYS A 84 -8.34 -9.25 -8.99
N ASP A 85 -7.33 -9.51 -9.80
CA ASP A 85 -6.90 -10.87 -10.13
C ASP A 85 -5.44 -10.86 -10.54
N GLU A 86 -4.93 -12.02 -10.87
CA GLU A 86 -3.54 -12.21 -11.27
C GLU A 86 -3.20 -11.41 -12.55
N ALA A 87 -4.13 -11.33 -13.49
CA ALA A 87 -3.89 -10.60 -14.73
C ALA A 87 -3.66 -9.11 -14.47
N GLU A 88 -4.45 -8.53 -13.55
CA GLU A 88 -4.29 -7.13 -13.19
C GLU A 88 -2.95 -6.90 -12.50
N PHE A 89 -2.56 -7.79 -11.61
CA PHE A 89 -1.28 -7.72 -10.92
C PHE A 89 -0.13 -7.79 -11.93
N THR A 90 -0.19 -8.75 -12.86
CA THR A 90 0.86 -8.91 -13.85
C THR A 90 1.00 -7.68 -14.74
N ALA A 91 -0.12 -7.10 -15.16
CA ALA A 91 -0.11 -5.90 -15.97
C ALA A 91 0.52 -4.72 -15.23
N PHE A 92 0.18 -4.58 -13.95
CA PHE A 92 0.76 -3.54 -13.12
C PHE A 92 2.27 -3.74 -12.96
N ASP A 93 2.67 -4.95 -12.63
CA ASP A 93 4.07 -5.29 -12.40
C ASP A 93 4.93 -4.99 -13.62
N ASP A 94 4.40 -5.31 -14.80
CA ASP A 94 5.09 -5.05 -16.06
C ASP A 94 5.31 -3.54 -16.26
N LYS A 95 4.29 -2.73 -16.02
CA LYS A 95 4.41 -1.29 -16.17
C LYS A 95 5.29 -0.68 -15.09
N PHE A 96 5.21 -1.21 -13.89
CA PHE A 96 6.00 -0.75 -12.76
C PHE A 96 7.49 -0.85 -13.08
N HIS A 97 7.92 -1.96 -13.64
CA HIS A 97 9.33 -2.19 -13.93
C HIS A 97 9.86 -1.34 -15.10
N LYS A 98 8.95 -0.75 -15.87
CA LYS A 98 9.33 0.06 -17.02
C LYS A 98 9.25 1.56 -16.76
N ASP A 99 8.63 1.97 -15.68
CA ASP A 99 8.39 3.39 -15.42
C ASP A 99 9.59 4.03 -14.74
N ARG A 100 10.19 5.01 -15.41
CA ARG A 100 11.41 5.64 -14.91
C ARG A 100 11.16 6.59 -13.75
N LYS A 101 10.01 7.24 -13.72
CA LYS A 101 9.70 8.17 -12.64
C LYS A 101 9.46 7.41 -11.35
N ILE A 102 8.75 6.31 -11.46
CA ILE A 102 8.49 5.44 -10.29
C ILE A 102 9.82 4.87 -9.78
N ALA A 103 10.68 4.41 -10.69
CA ALA A 103 11.98 3.86 -10.30
C ALA A 103 12.83 4.90 -9.58
N ALA A 104 12.79 6.16 -10.04
CA ALA A 104 13.58 7.22 -9.41
C ALA A 104 13.10 7.49 -7.98
N ILE A 105 11.79 7.49 -7.76
CA ILE A 105 11.26 7.72 -6.42
C ILE A 105 11.59 6.56 -5.49
N TYR A 106 11.47 5.32 -5.99
CA TYR A 106 11.83 4.17 -5.16
C TYR A 106 13.32 4.15 -4.83
N ALA A 107 14.17 4.63 -5.73
CA ALA A 107 15.60 4.74 -5.43
C ALA A 107 15.84 5.71 -4.26
N LEU A 108 15.09 6.80 -4.22
CA LEU A 108 15.19 7.74 -3.10
C LEU A 108 14.61 7.12 -1.82
N LEU A 109 13.52 6.38 -1.93
CA LEU A 109 12.93 5.73 -0.77
C LEU A 109 13.85 4.67 -0.19
N ASP A 110 14.58 3.95 -1.03
CA ASP A 110 15.52 2.92 -0.54
C ASP A 110 16.58 3.51 0.39
N ASP A 111 16.89 4.79 0.24
CA ASP A 111 17.86 5.45 1.09
C ASP A 111 17.24 5.88 2.41
N ILE A 112 15.93 6.02 2.45
CA ILE A 112 15.20 6.51 3.62
C ILE A 112 14.72 5.37 4.50
N VAL A 113 14.47 4.19 3.92
CA VAL A 113 14.03 3.04 4.69
C VAL A 113 15.17 2.06 4.85
N GLU A 114 15.02 1.12 5.78
CA GLU A 114 15.98 0.04 5.95
C GLU A 114 15.66 -1.02 4.91
N ALA A 115 16.06 -0.77 3.67
CA ALA A 115 15.66 -1.59 2.53
C ALA A 115 16.10 -3.05 2.67
N GLU A 116 17.23 -3.28 3.31
CA GLU A 116 17.75 -4.63 3.51
C GLU A 116 16.87 -5.46 4.44
N LYS A 117 16.00 -4.80 5.19
CA LYS A 117 15.07 -5.47 6.09
C LYS A 117 13.65 -5.46 5.57
N SER A 118 13.44 -4.97 4.35
CA SER A 118 12.10 -4.97 3.80
C SER A 118 11.71 -6.38 3.41
N ASP A 119 10.43 -6.65 3.51
CA ASP A 119 9.89 -7.94 3.15
C ASP A 119 8.67 -7.70 2.27
N PHE A 120 8.46 -8.59 1.31
CA PHE A 120 7.29 -8.41 0.49
C PHE A 120 6.67 -9.77 0.21
N LYS A 121 5.35 -9.78 0.20
CA LYS A 121 4.60 -11.01 0.04
C LYS A 121 3.38 -10.79 -0.82
N ILE A 122 3.02 -11.81 -1.55
CA ILE A 122 1.82 -11.78 -2.37
C ILE A 122 0.84 -12.73 -1.72
N PHE A 123 -0.37 -12.23 -1.46
CA PHE A 123 -1.43 -13.03 -0.86
C PHE A 123 -2.55 -13.23 -1.89
N GLU A 124 -3.11 -14.40 -1.92
CA GLU A 124 -4.23 -14.69 -2.81
C GLU A 124 -5.47 -14.96 -1.97
N ARG A 125 -6.59 -14.45 -2.44
CA ARG A 125 -7.83 -14.63 -1.71
C ARG A 125 -8.25 -16.09 -1.72
N ARG A 126 -8.67 -16.59 -0.58
CA ARG A 126 -9.12 -17.98 -0.42
C ARG A 126 -10.56 -18.08 0.05
N LEU A 127 -11.13 -16.99 0.53
CA LEU A 127 -12.45 -17.07 1.12
C LEU A 127 -13.29 -15.80 0.84
#